data_eef0e5781ed9dba469a4d014a20a360b
#
_entry.id   eef0e5781ed9dba469a4d014a20a360b
#
_cell.length_a   1.000
_cell.length_b   1.000
_cell.length_c   1.000
_cell.angle_alpha   90.00
_cell.angle_beta   90.00
_cell.angle_gamma   90.00
#
_symmetry.space_group_name_H-M   'P 1'
#
loop_
_entity.id
_entity.type
_entity.pdbx_description
1 polymer ?
#
loop_
_entity_poly.entity_id
_entity_poly.type
_entity_poly.pdbx_seq_one_letter_code
_entity_poly.pdbx_strand_id
1 'polypeptide(L)'
;MKKSGAFSLIVALMTALSACAGGQAGKTNQFEQEGQARKTIVLSVFQAHPVYSFAAKKYGERHPDVDIQIQEYSQGEGSDLEGELEKYVNITNTELLSGKGADLISLDVSGFPVGKYVDRQALANLSEWMERDPDFDPRSYEMNILDGARMRGGLYTLPLRFFLDSLMGDAKAIEQSGVKFEDRTWTWREFTTVGQGLAESGIHEYSMGNTPPELMLNNLFVDNYTRIVHTEKHPASFDAHAFVELMEQVRTMYADKVITDAEVSAGDYFFAPALILSPEDYFIGPATFYEQGKIYYKPLAAGQQAGGTFVMNMTLGMNKNSKVQAEAWDFMKYLMSDEIQTMPDLQGFSVNKSVNEKMFKELEDKGAVESPMGSAIPVQKADGDRLRQMVSQAVTPQQNDSKIQAIIEEEAKAFYSGQKSAQAVADLVANRVTTYLNE
;
A
#
# COMPACT_ATOMS: atom_id res chain seq x y z
N MET A 1 45.08 -8.11 -57.60
CA MET A 1 46.19 -7.11 -57.65
C MET A 1 46.27 -6.51 -56.29
N LYS A 2 47.29 -6.93 -55.47
CA LYS A 2 48.51 -6.20 -55.09
C LYS A 2 48.19 -4.90 -54.38
N LYS A 3 48.65 -4.54 -53.15
CA LYS A 3 49.77 -4.91 -52.28
C LYS A 3 49.51 -4.21 -50.93
N SER A 4 49.61 -4.73 -49.73
CA SER A 4 50.80 -4.91 -48.85
C SER A 4 51.49 -3.61 -48.38
N GLY A 5 51.73 -3.53 -47.07
CA GLY A 5 52.69 -2.73 -46.34
C GLY A 5 52.13 -2.33 -44.97
N ALA A 6 52.44 -2.87 -43.84
CA ALA A 6 53.60 -3.34 -43.08
C ALA A 6 54.39 -2.22 -42.37
N PHE A 7 54.53 -2.35 -41.02
CA PHE A 7 55.61 -1.93 -40.10
C PHE A 7 55.81 -0.41 -39.82
N SER A 8 55.86 0.04 -38.58
CA SER A 8 57.00 -0.16 -37.65
C SER A 8 56.76 0.37 -36.26
N LEU A 9 57.23 -0.40 -35.32
CA LEU A 9 57.50 -0.16 -33.91
C LEU A 9 58.64 0.84 -33.72
N ILE A 10 58.54 1.82 -32.78
CA ILE A 10 59.72 2.39 -32.12
C ILE A 10 59.44 2.64 -30.65
N VAL A 11 60.16 1.92 -29.81
CA VAL A 11 60.44 2.13 -28.38
C VAL A 11 61.62 3.09 -28.28
N ALA A 12 61.51 4.09 -27.40
CA ALA A 12 62.71 4.76 -26.87
C ALA A 12 62.48 5.20 -25.44
N LEU A 13 63.24 4.57 -24.58
CA LEU A 13 63.53 4.84 -23.17
C LEU A 13 64.70 5.84 -23.09
N MET A 14 64.69 6.80 -22.12
CA MET A 14 65.89 7.36 -21.45
C MET A 14 65.49 8.37 -20.39
N THR A 15 65.57 8.04 -19.14
CA THR A 15 66.55 8.24 -18.06
C THR A 15 67.10 9.66 -17.87
N ALA A 16 66.68 10.23 -16.73
CA ALA A 16 67.39 10.69 -15.52
C ALA A 16 68.44 11.82 -15.63
N LEU A 17 68.38 12.75 -14.73
CA LEU A 17 69.32 13.14 -13.68
C LEU A 17 69.25 14.66 -13.35
N SER A 18 68.85 14.92 -12.13
CA SER A 18 69.47 15.76 -11.08
C SER A 18 70.01 17.18 -11.39
N ALA A 19 69.53 18.12 -10.61
CA ALA A 19 70.44 18.89 -9.71
C ALA A 19 69.65 19.79 -8.73
N CYS A 20 70.14 19.81 -7.52
CA CYS A 20 69.69 20.60 -6.36
C CYS A 20 69.95 22.12 -6.54
N ALA A 21 69.07 22.95 -5.98
CA ALA A 21 69.47 24.15 -5.26
C ALA A 21 68.35 24.54 -4.28
N GLY A 22 68.69 24.79 -3.02
CA GLY A 22 67.83 24.91 -1.88
C GLY A 22 67.08 26.22 -1.78
N GLY A 23 66.00 26.17 -1.00
CA GLY A 23 65.24 27.31 -0.56
C GLY A 23 64.21 26.84 0.51
N GLN A 24 64.56 27.09 1.78
CA GLN A 24 63.68 26.88 2.91
C GLN A 24 62.45 27.80 2.85
N ALA A 25 61.24 27.22 2.80
CA ALA A 25 60.01 27.95 3.19
C ALA A 25 58.91 26.93 3.53
N GLY A 26 58.43 26.98 4.75
CA GLY A 26 57.09 26.68 5.20
C GLY A 26 56.51 25.31 4.88
N LYS A 27 56.62 24.37 5.81
CA LYS A 27 55.72 23.20 5.87
C LYS A 27 54.29 23.69 6.21
N THR A 28 53.46 23.93 5.22
CA THR A 28 52.01 23.81 5.36
C THR A 28 51.67 22.35 5.25
N ASN A 29 51.34 21.73 6.39
CA ASN A 29 50.68 20.44 6.41
C ASN A 29 49.30 20.62 5.76
N GLN A 30 49.19 20.39 4.47
CA GLN A 30 47.94 19.98 3.85
C GLN A 30 47.68 18.55 4.33
N PHE A 31 46.88 18.42 5.39
CA PHE A 31 46.12 17.21 5.61
C PHE A 31 45.17 17.16 4.38
N GLU A 32 45.54 16.37 3.39
CA GLU A 32 44.60 15.79 2.48
C GLU A 32 43.67 14.95 3.37
N GLN A 33 42.51 15.51 3.75
CA GLN A 33 41.37 14.71 4.10
C GLN A 33 41.09 13.88 2.84
N GLU A 34 41.51 12.62 2.83
CA GLU A 34 40.89 11.60 1.98
C GLU A 34 39.39 11.67 2.27
N GLY A 35 38.67 12.39 1.42
CA GLY A 35 37.21 12.43 1.49
C GLY A 35 36.71 11.02 1.39
N GLN A 36 36.15 10.51 2.45
CA GLN A 36 35.40 9.26 2.39
C GLN A 36 34.46 9.35 1.19
N ALA A 37 34.54 8.37 0.28
CA ALA A 37 33.70 8.35 -0.91
C ALA A 37 32.24 8.46 -0.47
N ARG A 38 31.54 9.48 -0.97
CA ARG A 38 30.13 9.74 -0.63
C ARG A 38 29.30 8.52 -0.97
N LYS A 39 28.52 8.02 -0.01
CA LYS A 39 27.65 6.86 -0.21
C LYS A 39 26.39 7.32 -0.96
N THR A 40 26.00 6.59 -1.97
CA THR A 40 24.79 6.89 -2.75
C THR A 40 23.71 5.85 -2.43
N ILE A 41 22.53 6.33 -2.09
CA ILE A 41 21.31 5.51 -1.97
C ILE A 41 20.44 5.84 -3.18
N VAL A 42 20.05 4.83 -3.93
CA VAL A 42 19.12 4.96 -5.05
C VAL A 42 17.73 4.52 -4.58
N LEU A 43 16.76 5.43 -4.68
CA LEU A 43 15.32 5.13 -4.48
C LEU A 43 14.63 5.09 -5.84
N SER A 44 14.17 3.92 -6.24
CA SER A 44 13.39 3.71 -7.48
C SER A 44 11.91 3.91 -7.21
N VAL A 45 11.28 4.75 -8.03
CA VAL A 45 9.84 5.05 -7.98
C VAL A 45 9.26 5.04 -9.38
N PHE A 46 7.98 4.68 -9.52
CA PHE A 46 7.29 4.81 -10.81
C PHE A 46 7.08 6.28 -11.15
N GLN A 47 6.46 7.02 -10.25
CA GLN A 47 6.34 8.48 -10.29
C GLN A 47 6.76 9.04 -8.94
N ALA A 48 7.55 10.11 -8.94
CA ALA A 48 8.09 10.66 -7.71
C ALA A 48 7.06 11.54 -7.00
N HIS A 49 6.69 11.18 -5.78
CA HIS A 49 6.00 12.10 -4.90
C HIS A 49 6.98 13.21 -4.44
N PRO A 50 6.58 14.50 -4.41
CA PRO A 50 7.46 15.61 -4.02
C PRO A 50 8.14 15.44 -2.66
N VAL A 51 7.53 14.69 -1.75
CA VAL A 51 8.10 14.38 -0.43
C VAL A 51 9.46 13.67 -0.51
N TYR A 52 9.68 12.81 -1.49
CA TYR A 52 10.95 12.09 -1.62
C TYR A 52 12.09 13.04 -1.96
N SER A 53 11.87 13.98 -2.90
CA SER A 53 12.86 14.98 -3.26
C SER A 53 13.15 15.96 -2.12
N PHE A 54 12.10 16.35 -1.38
CA PHE A 54 12.27 17.18 -0.19
C PHE A 54 13.06 16.45 0.89
N ALA A 55 12.69 15.20 1.20
CA ALA A 55 13.37 14.39 2.20
C ALA A 55 14.83 14.13 1.81
N ALA A 56 15.11 13.79 0.55
CA ALA A 56 16.47 13.57 0.03
C ALA A 56 17.35 14.81 0.25
N LYS A 57 16.84 16.00 -0.09
CA LYS A 57 17.53 17.26 0.13
C LYS A 57 17.80 17.50 1.61
N LYS A 58 16.77 17.38 2.47
CA LYS A 58 16.89 17.63 3.90
C LYS A 58 17.79 16.64 4.61
N TYR A 59 17.74 15.38 4.21
CA TYR A 59 18.62 14.34 4.71
C TYR A 59 20.08 14.62 4.34
N GLY A 60 20.38 14.97 3.08
CA GLY A 60 21.71 15.29 2.62
C GLY A 60 22.32 16.54 3.28
N GLU A 61 21.49 17.53 3.72
CA GLU A 61 21.96 18.68 4.52
C GLU A 61 22.51 18.25 5.89
N ARG A 62 22.00 17.13 6.46
CA ARG A 62 22.40 16.56 7.77
C ARG A 62 23.47 15.47 7.65
N HIS A 63 23.49 14.77 6.52
CA HIS A 63 24.37 13.66 6.21
C HIS A 63 25.18 13.95 4.92
N PRO A 64 26.19 14.84 4.99
CA PRO A 64 26.90 15.30 3.80
C PRO A 64 27.72 14.20 3.10
N ASP A 65 27.94 13.09 3.78
CA ASP A 65 28.58 11.88 3.26
C ASP A 65 27.63 10.93 2.54
N VAL A 66 26.30 11.23 2.55
CA VAL A 66 25.27 10.45 1.86
C VAL A 66 24.61 11.28 0.77
N ASP A 67 24.34 10.63 -0.36
CA ASP A 67 23.60 11.16 -1.51
C ASP A 67 22.37 10.32 -1.76
N ILE A 68 21.19 10.92 -1.83
CA ILE A 68 19.94 10.21 -2.14
C ILE A 68 19.56 10.56 -3.58
N GLN A 69 19.52 9.55 -4.44
CA GLN A 69 19.13 9.69 -5.84
C GLN A 69 17.74 9.09 -6.06
N ILE A 70 16.77 9.92 -6.44
CA ILE A 70 15.43 9.48 -6.81
C ILE A 70 15.46 9.09 -8.29
N GLN A 71 15.27 7.83 -8.56
CA GLN A 71 15.18 7.27 -9.91
C GLN A 71 13.70 7.14 -10.29
N GLU A 72 13.18 8.15 -10.95
CA GLU A 72 11.81 8.18 -11.45
C GLU A 72 11.73 7.53 -12.83
N TYR A 73 10.77 6.61 -13.00
CA TYR A 73 10.60 5.89 -14.26
C TYR A 73 9.69 6.62 -15.24
N SER A 74 8.54 7.10 -14.78
CA SER A 74 7.55 7.80 -15.61
C SER A 74 7.42 9.25 -15.22
N GLN A 75 7.46 10.16 -16.21
CA GLN A 75 7.22 11.60 -16.01
C GLN A 75 5.72 11.94 -16.07
N GLY A 76 4.84 10.95 -16.25
CA GLY A 76 3.40 11.16 -16.31
C GLY A 76 2.87 11.79 -17.60
N GLU A 77 3.71 11.97 -18.62
CA GLU A 77 3.37 12.66 -19.88
C GLU A 77 2.92 11.71 -21.01
N GLY A 78 2.73 10.42 -20.74
CA GLY A 78 2.42 9.40 -21.74
C GLY A 78 0.93 9.09 -21.87
N SER A 79 0.51 8.70 -23.09
CA SER A 79 -0.83 8.15 -23.35
C SER A 79 -0.97 6.66 -22.99
N ASP A 80 0.13 5.98 -22.61
CA ASP A 80 0.22 4.55 -22.29
C ASP A 80 0.80 4.33 -20.89
N LEU A 81 0.15 4.93 -19.89
CA LEU A 81 0.59 4.81 -18.47
C LEU A 81 0.58 3.36 -17.98
N GLU A 82 -0.38 2.55 -18.43
CA GLU A 82 -0.50 1.13 -18.08
C GLU A 82 0.69 0.32 -18.64
N GLY A 83 1.05 0.54 -19.90
CA GLY A 83 2.21 -0.12 -20.50
C GLY A 83 3.56 0.33 -19.90
N GLU A 84 3.66 1.59 -19.46
CA GLU A 84 4.83 2.07 -18.73
C GLU A 84 4.92 1.42 -17.34
N LEU A 85 3.80 1.28 -16.65
CA LEU A 85 3.71 0.62 -15.35
C LEU A 85 4.14 -0.84 -15.44
N GLU A 86 3.62 -1.58 -16.44
CA GLU A 86 4.00 -2.97 -16.67
C GLU A 86 5.51 -3.11 -16.94
N LYS A 87 6.08 -2.24 -17.76
CA LYS A 87 7.53 -2.23 -18.02
C LYS A 87 8.33 -1.94 -16.75
N TYR A 88 7.91 -0.95 -15.96
CA TYR A 88 8.57 -0.63 -14.68
C TYR A 88 8.58 -1.83 -13.73
N VAL A 89 7.42 -2.48 -13.55
CA VAL A 89 7.29 -3.68 -12.71
C VAL A 89 8.20 -4.80 -13.24
N ASN A 90 8.22 -5.05 -14.55
CA ASN A 90 9.03 -6.12 -15.15
C ASN A 90 10.54 -5.86 -15.03
N ILE A 91 10.98 -4.61 -15.21
CA ILE A 91 12.40 -4.23 -15.05
C ILE A 91 12.79 -4.39 -13.59
N THR A 92 12.05 -3.81 -12.67
CA THR A 92 12.31 -3.89 -11.22
C THR A 92 12.31 -5.35 -10.73
N ASN A 93 11.37 -6.17 -11.19
CA ASN A 93 11.34 -7.61 -10.95
C ASN A 93 12.64 -8.29 -11.35
N THR A 94 13.09 -8.06 -12.59
CA THR A 94 14.28 -8.70 -13.14
C THR A 94 15.53 -8.28 -12.37
N GLU A 95 15.66 -6.99 -12.06
CA GLU A 95 16.80 -6.46 -11.32
C GLU A 95 16.83 -6.99 -9.89
N LEU A 96 15.73 -6.86 -9.15
CA LEU A 96 15.67 -7.26 -7.74
C LEU A 96 15.90 -8.76 -7.57
N LEU A 97 15.24 -9.60 -8.38
CA LEU A 97 15.41 -11.06 -8.31
C LEU A 97 16.79 -11.55 -8.78
N SER A 98 17.51 -10.76 -9.58
CA SER A 98 18.92 -11.02 -9.93
C SER A 98 19.93 -10.44 -8.93
N GLY A 99 19.46 -9.85 -7.83
CA GLY A 99 20.30 -9.24 -6.79
C GLY A 99 20.90 -7.88 -7.19
N LYS A 100 20.26 -7.19 -8.11
CA LYS A 100 20.66 -5.88 -8.66
C LYS A 100 19.56 -4.85 -8.40
N GLY A 101 19.66 -3.69 -9.05
CA GLY A 101 18.69 -2.61 -9.00
C GLY A 101 18.93 -1.63 -7.85
N ALA A 102 17.92 -0.80 -7.59
CA ALA A 102 17.97 0.25 -6.59
C ALA A 102 18.10 -0.29 -5.16
N ASP A 103 18.57 0.56 -4.24
CA ASP A 103 18.70 0.23 -2.81
C ASP A 103 17.35 0.22 -2.11
N LEU A 104 16.50 1.19 -2.45
CA LEU A 104 15.12 1.32 -2.00
C LEU A 104 14.18 1.31 -3.20
N ILE A 105 13.03 0.66 -3.06
CA ILE A 105 12.01 0.54 -4.11
C ILE A 105 10.66 0.95 -3.53
N SER A 106 9.96 1.87 -4.22
CA SER A 106 8.53 2.13 -3.97
C SER A 106 7.71 0.98 -4.53
N LEU A 107 6.89 0.38 -3.68
CA LEU A 107 6.05 -0.77 -3.99
C LEU A 107 4.55 -0.39 -4.04
N ASP A 108 4.24 0.90 -4.22
CA ASP A 108 2.87 1.43 -4.20
C ASP A 108 2.06 1.10 -5.46
N VAL A 109 2.75 0.74 -6.53
CA VAL A 109 2.06 0.38 -7.77
C VAL A 109 1.67 -1.09 -7.79
N SER A 110 0.52 -1.37 -8.41
CA SER A 110 0.03 -2.73 -8.56
C SER A 110 0.95 -3.59 -9.45
N GLY A 111 0.96 -4.90 -9.20
CA GLY A 111 1.69 -5.86 -10.03
C GLY A 111 3.04 -6.31 -9.47
N PHE A 112 3.54 -5.73 -8.37
CA PHE A 112 4.73 -6.25 -7.71
C PHE A 112 4.42 -7.54 -6.95
N PRO A 113 5.10 -8.66 -7.25
CA PRO A 113 4.92 -9.93 -6.56
C PRO A 113 5.71 -9.94 -5.24
N VAL A 114 5.30 -9.12 -4.26
CA VAL A 114 6.03 -8.93 -3.00
C VAL A 114 6.27 -10.26 -2.27
N GLY A 115 5.28 -11.18 -2.25
CA GLY A 115 5.45 -12.52 -1.70
C GLY A 115 6.62 -13.28 -2.32
N LYS A 116 6.78 -13.21 -3.66
CA LYS A 116 7.90 -13.82 -4.38
C LYS A 116 9.25 -13.19 -4.01
N TYR A 117 9.29 -11.87 -3.79
CA TYR A 117 10.50 -11.19 -3.33
C TYR A 117 10.92 -11.67 -1.94
N VAL A 118 9.95 -11.86 -1.03
CA VAL A 118 10.19 -12.39 0.31
C VAL A 118 10.71 -13.83 0.24
N ASP A 119 10.05 -14.70 -0.53
CA ASP A 119 10.40 -16.10 -0.68
C ASP A 119 11.79 -16.29 -1.33
N ARG A 120 12.18 -15.39 -2.23
CA ARG A 120 13.50 -15.36 -2.89
C ARG A 120 14.55 -14.57 -2.10
N GLN A 121 14.21 -14.06 -0.91
CA GLN A 121 15.09 -13.23 -0.08
C GLN A 121 15.68 -12.03 -0.85
N ALA A 122 14.89 -11.43 -1.73
CA ALA A 122 15.27 -10.26 -2.51
C ALA A 122 15.13 -8.96 -1.71
N LEU A 123 14.21 -8.94 -0.73
CA LEU A 123 14.03 -7.81 0.19
C LEU A 123 14.69 -8.09 1.55
N ALA A 124 15.21 -7.04 2.18
CA ALA A 124 15.72 -7.09 3.55
C ALA A 124 14.57 -7.19 4.55
N ASN A 125 14.78 -7.97 5.62
CA ASN A 125 13.85 -8.03 6.74
C ASN A 125 14.04 -6.79 7.64
N LEU A 126 13.12 -5.84 7.54
CA LEU A 126 13.17 -4.58 8.28
C LEU A 126 12.96 -4.78 9.78
N SER A 127 12.31 -5.88 10.22
CA SER A 127 12.19 -6.20 11.66
C SER A 127 13.56 -6.34 12.31
N GLU A 128 14.54 -6.93 11.61
CA GLU A 128 15.89 -7.08 12.12
C GLU A 128 16.62 -5.73 12.29
N TRP A 129 16.29 -4.76 11.42
CA TRP A 129 16.81 -3.40 11.52
C TRP A 129 16.18 -2.65 12.69
N MET A 130 14.86 -2.77 12.87
CA MET A 130 14.13 -2.19 14.01
C MET A 130 14.66 -2.72 15.34
N GLU A 131 14.91 -4.03 15.44
CA GLU A 131 15.39 -4.67 16.67
C GLU A 131 16.83 -4.29 17.03
N ARG A 132 17.68 -4.02 16.03
CA ARG A 132 19.10 -3.67 16.24
C ARG A 132 19.33 -2.18 16.44
N ASP A 133 18.37 -1.36 16.09
CA ASP A 133 18.48 0.08 16.12
C ASP A 133 18.09 0.63 17.51
N PRO A 134 19.04 1.15 18.30
CA PRO A 134 18.74 1.68 19.63
C PRO A 134 17.88 2.95 19.60
N ASP A 135 17.83 3.64 18.45
CA ASP A 135 17.07 4.88 18.28
C ASP A 135 15.64 4.62 17.75
N PHE A 136 15.30 3.36 17.43
CA PHE A 136 13.95 2.99 17.03
C PHE A 136 13.09 2.69 18.27
N ASP A 137 12.18 3.61 18.61
CA ASP A 137 11.20 3.40 19.70
C ASP A 137 9.84 2.94 19.13
N PRO A 138 9.47 1.66 19.26
CA PRO A 138 8.19 1.14 18.74
C PRO A 138 6.96 1.87 19.27
N ARG A 139 7.05 2.51 20.45
CA ARG A 139 5.93 3.25 21.05
C ARG A 139 5.55 4.50 20.25
N SER A 140 6.48 5.02 19.45
CA SER A 140 6.29 6.18 18.58
C SER A 140 5.52 5.87 17.31
N TYR A 141 5.33 4.58 16.98
CA TYR A 141 4.75 4.15 15.71
C TYR A 141 3.46 3.36 15.91
N GLU A 142 2.61 3.36 14.89
CA GLU A 142 1.41 2.51 14.79
C GLU A 142 1.85 1.05 14.52
N MET A 143 2.28 0.37 15.58
CA MET A 143 2.81 -1.00 15.47
C MET A 143 1.74 -1.99 14.98
N ASN A 144 0.46 -1.73 15.21
CA ASN A 144 -0.64 -2.51 14.64
C ASN A 144 -0.61 -2.52 13.10
N ILE A 145 -0.25 -1.41 12.47
CA ILE A 145 -0.08 -1.31 11.01
C ILE A 145 1.18 -2.06 10.57
N LEU A 146 2.32 -1.81 11.23
CA LEU A 146 3.59 -2.47 10.89
C LEU A 146 3.53 -3.98 11.13
N ASP A 147 2.89 -4.43 12.22
CA ASP A 147 2.70 -5.86 12.49
C ASP A 147 1.72 -6.50 11.52
N GLY A 148 0.65 -5.79 11.13
CA GLY A 148 -0.27 -6.23 10.09
C GLY A 148 0.41 -6.42 8.73
N ALA A 149 1.40 -5.57 8.39
CA ALA A 149 2.16 -5.66 7.15
C ALA A 149 3.22 -6.79 7.13
N ARG A 150 3.39 -7.55 8.24
CA ARG A 150 4.36 -8.65 8.28
C ARG A 150 3.97 -9.79 7.35
N MET A 151 4.98 -10.35 6.71
CA MET A 151 4.88 -11.54 5.87
C MET A 151 5.93 -12.55 6.31
N ARG A 152 5.61 -13.86 6.35
CA ARG A 152 6.58 -14.91 6.72
C ARG A 152 7.32 -14.63 8.06
N GLY A 153 6.65 -13.95 8.99
CA GLY A 153 7.20 -13.59 10.30
C GLY A 153 8.15 -12.39 10.32
N GLY A 154 8.40 -11.73 9.17
CA GLY A 154 9.23 -10.52 9.05
C GLY A 154 8.48 -9.35 8.43
N LEU A 155 9.00 -8.14 8.59
CA LEU A 155 8.55 -6.95 7.89
C LEU A 155 9.49 -6.71 6.70
N TYR A 156 8.98 -6.83 5.48
CA TYR A 156 9.78 -6.66 4.25
C TYR A 156 9.38 -5.42 3.46
N THR A 157 8.22 -4.87 3.78
CA THR A 157 7.70 -3.64 3.20
C THR A 157 7.29 -2.70 4.32
N LEU A 158 7.73 -1.44 4.25
CA LEU A 158 7.44 -0.39 5.22
C LEU A 158 6.40 0.55 4.62
N PRO A 159 5.13 0.51 5.02
CA PRO A 159 4.21 1.58 4.70
C PRO A 159 4.61 2.83 5.49
N LEU A 160 4.69 3.97 4.82
CA LEU A 160 4.90 5.26 5.49
C LEU A 160 3.57 5.88 5.90
N ARG A 161 2.52 5.55 5.15
CA ARG A 161 1.14 6.00 5.34
C ARG A 161 0.17 4.84 5.13
N PHE A 162 -1.07 5.03 5.57
CA PHE A 162 -2.15 4.06 5.34
C PHE A 162 -3.51 4.75 5.29
N PHE A 163 -4.47 4.08 4.67
CA PHE A 163 -5.87 4.47 4.64
C PHE A 163 -6.70 3.46 5.42
N LEU A 164 -7.84 3.88 6.00
CA LEU A 164 -8.78 2.93 6.60
C LEU A 164 -9.80 2.50 5.54
N ASP A 165 -9.98 1.20 5.39
CA ASP A 165 -11.01 0.60 4.53
C ASP A 165 -12.24 0.28 5.38
N SER A 166 -13.37 0.90 5.06
CA SER A 166 -14.55 0.98 5.90
C SER A 166 -15.82 0.97 5.07
N LEU A 167 -16.97 1.05 5.73
CA LEU A 167 -18.24 1.38 5.12
C LEU A 167 -18.74 2.73 5.67
N MET A 168 -19.39 3.52 4.85
CA MET A 168 -20.25 4.61 5.31
C MET A 168 -21.71 4.17 5.21
N GLY A 169 -22.56 4.68 6.11
CA GLY A 169 -23.97 4.27 6.12
C GLY A 169 -24.91 5.34 6.61
N ASP A 170 -26.18 5.22 6.20
CA ASP A 170 -27.29 6.06 6.65
C ASP A 170 -27.67 5.70 8.10
N ALA A 171 -27.06 6.38 9.06
CA ALA A 171 -27.29 6.10 10.47
C ALA A 171 -28.74 6.35 10.89
N LYS A 172 -29.43 7.33 10.28
CA LYS A 172 -30.85 7.64 10.55
C LYS A 172 -31.76 6.51 10.06
N ALA A 173 -31.57 6.05 8.82
CA ALA A 173 -32.34 4.94 8.26
C ALA A 173 -32.09 3.62 9.01
N ILE A 174 -30.82 3.35 9.37
CA ILE A 174 -30.45 2.16 10.16
C ILE A 174 -31.13 2.19 11.54
N GLU A 175 -31.11 3.32 12.24
CA GLU A 175 -31.79 3.46 13.53
C GLU A 175 -33.32 3.28 13.42
N GLN A 176 -33.92 3.89 12.40
CA GLN A 176 -35.38 3.80 12.13
C GLN A 176 -35.81 2.38 11.76
N SER A 177 -34.95 1.58 11.11
CA SER A 177 -35.26 0.19 10.78
C SER A 177 -35.42 -0.72 12.00
N GLY A 178 -34.85 -0.31 13.15
CA GLY A 178 -34.80 -1.11 14.38
C GLY A 178 -33.83 -2.28 14.35
N VAL A 179 -33.15 -2.54 13.25
CA VAL A 179 -32.12 -3.60 13.12
C VAL A 179 -30.92 -3.24 13.99
N LYS A 180 -30.44 -4.18 14.79
CA LYS A 180 -29.28 -4.02 15.67
C LYS A 180 -28.14 -4.94 15.24
N PHE A 181 -26.92 -4.41 15.23
CA PHE A 181 -25.69 -5.14 14.93
C PHE A 181 -24.50 -4.48 15.62
N GLU A 182 -23.39 -5.22 15.75
CA GLU A 182 -22.11 -4.71 16.28
C GLU A 182 -21.08 -4.72 15.14
N ASP A 183 -20.78 -3.54 14.59
CA ASP A 183 -19.95 -3.42 13.39
C ASP A 183 -18.46 -3.72 13.61
N ARG A 184 -17.96 -3.76 14.86
CA ARG A 184 -16.54 -4.08 15.11
C ARG A 184 -16.18 -5.55 14.93
N THR A 185 -17.20 -6.43 15.00
CA THR A 185 -16.98 -7.86 14.96
C THR A 185 -17.83 -8.60 13.92
N TRP A 186 -18.69 -7.87 13.20
CA TRP A 186 -19.52 -8.48 12.18
C TRP A 186 -18.71 -9.04 11.01
N THR A 187 -19.23 -10.11 10.44
CA THR A 187 -18.65 -10.78 9.26
C THR A 187 -19.48 -10.47 8.02
N TRP A 188 -18.93 -10.72 6.84
CA TRP A 188 -19.69 -10.61 5.59
C TRP A 188 -20.95 -11.51 5.57
N ARG A 189 -20.95 -12.60 6.33
CA ARG A 189 -22.16 -13.42 6.51
C ARG A 189 -23.20 -12.71 7.38
N GLU A 190 -22.78 -12.12 8.48
CA GLU A 190 -23.66 -11.31 9.34
C GLU A 190 -24.13 -10.05 8.63
N PHE A 191 -23.28 -9.42 7.81
CA PHE A 191 -23.69 -8.32 6.94
C PHE A 191 -24.83 -8.72 6.01
N THR A 192 -24.80 -9.93 5.40
CA THR A 192 -25.90 -10.43 4.58
C THR A 192 -27.21 -10.50 5.39
N THR A 193 -27.16 -11.04 6.60
CA THR A 193 -28.35 -11.14 7.47
C THR A 193 -28.87 -9.77 7.93
N VAL A 194 -27.95 -8.89 8.35
CA VAL A 194 -28.27 -7.49 8.74
C VAL A 194 -28.85 -6.74 7.55
N GLY A 195 -28.22 -6.87 6.38
CA GLY A 195 -28.65 -6.21 5.16
C GLY A 195 -30.03 -6.65 4.69
N GLN A 196 -30.35 -7.94 4.80
CA GLN A 196 -31.68 -8.45 4.53
C GLN A 196 -32.72 -7.84 5.47
N GLY A 197 -32.46 -7.81 6.79
CA GLY A 197 -33.35 -7.18 7.75
C GLY A 197 -33.53 -5.68 7.51
N LEU A 198 -32.48 -4.98 7.07
CA LEU A 198 -32.54 -3.56 6.70
C LEU A 198 -33.42 -3.36 5.45
N ALA A 199 -33.24 -4.16 4.40
CA ALA A 199 -34.07 -4.07 3.18
C ALA A 199 -35.56 -4.38 3.48
N GLU A 200 -35.84 -5.37 4.34
CA GLU A 200 -37.20 -5.72 4.79
C GLU A 200 -37.89 -4.58 5.57
N SER A 201 -37.14 -3.62 6.12
CA SER A 201 -37.73 -2.44 6.78
C SER A 201 -38.48 -1.53 5.81
N GLY A 202 -38.19 -1.62 4.51
CA GLY A 202 -38.82 -0.82 3.47
C GLY A 202 -38.40 0.66 3.43
N ILE A 203 -37.39 1.06 4.21
CA ILE A 203 -36.84 2.44 4.17
C ILE A 203 -35.99 2.62 2.91
N HIS A 204 -35.04 1.73 2.65
CA HIS A 204 -34.35 1.59 1.38
C HIS A 204 -34.56 0.15 0.87
N GLU A 205 -34.61 -0.02 -0.47
CA GLU A 205 -34.84 -1.34 -1.08
C GLU A 205 -33.62 -2.26 -0.95
N TYR A 206 -32.41 -1.69 -0.89
CA TYR A 206 -31.14 -2.41 -0.88
C TYR A 206 -30.23 -1.93 0.24
N SER A 207 -29.38 -2.82 0.73
CA SER A 207 -28.34 -2.45 1.70
C SER A 207 -27.13 -1.82 1.01
N MET A 208 -26.77 -2.27 -0.20
CA MET A 208 -25.76 -1.59 -1.04
C MET A 208 -26.27 -1.54 -2.49
N GLY A 209 -26.08 -0.37 -3.11
CA GLY A 209 -26.41 -0.11 -4.51
C GLY A 209 -25.18 -0.07 -5.43
N ASN A 210 -25.42 0.01 -6.74
CA ASN A 210 -24.38 0.28 -7.75
C ASN A 210 -23.18 -0.67 -7.69
N THR A 211 -23.38 -1.92 -7.27
CA THR A 211 -22.30 -2.88 -7.02
C THR A 211 -22.46 -4.10 -7.91
N PRO A 212 -21.81 -4.20 -9.09
CA PRO A 212 -21.84 -5.41 -9.90
C PRO A 212 -21.34 -6.64 -9.15
N PRO A 213 -21.87 -7.85 -9.45
CA PRO A 213 -21.50 -9.09 -8.73
C PRO A 213 -20.00 -9.37 -8.75
N GLU A 214 -19.34 -9.10 -9.87
CA GLU A 214 -17.91 -9.31 -10.03
C GLU A 214 -17.10 -8.37 -9.12
N LEU A 215 -17.56 -7.11 -8.97
CA LEU A 215 -16.94 -6.14 -8.07
C LEU A 215 -17.11 -6.57 -6.59
N MET A 216 -18.32 -7.01 -6.21
CA MET A 216 -18.55 -7.52 -4.86
C MET A 216 -17.73 -8.77 -4.58
N LEU A 217 -17.61 -9.68 -5.56
CA LEU A 217 -16.76 -10.87 -5.43
C LEU A 217 -15.29 -10.47 -5.25
N ASN A 218 -14.78 -9.50 -6.01
CA ASN A 218 -13.42 -9.00 -5.85
C ASN A 218 -13.20 -8.41 -4.44
N ASN A 219 -14.16 -7.65 -3.92
CA ASN A 219 -14.08 -7.11 -2.55
C ASN A 219 -13.99 -8.24 -1.51
N LEU A 220 -14.85 -9.25 -1.62
CA LEU A 220 -14.82 -10.41 -0.72
C LEU A 220 -13.52 -11.22 -0.90
N PHE A 221 -13.03 -11.36 -2.13
CA PHE A 221 -11.79 -12.08 -2.42
C PHE A 221 -10.58 -11.40 -1.76
N VAL A 222 -10.46 -10.08 -1.91
CA VAL A 222 -9.37 -9.29 -1.30
C VAL A 222 -9.33 -9.47 0.21
N ASP A 223 -10.49 -9.43 0.87
CA ASP A 223 -10.60 -9.67 2.33
C ASP A 223 -10.26 -11.12 2.73
N ASN A 224 -10.50 -12.09 1.83
CA ASN A 224 -10.24 -13.52 2.05
C ASN A 224 -8.93 -14.00 1.37
N TYR A 225 -8.08 -13.10 0.90
CA TYR A 225 -6.91 -13.43 0.06
C TYR A 225 -6.06 -14.54 0.67
N THR A 226 -5.63 -14.38 1.92
CA THR A 226 -4.77 -15.37 2.61
C THR A 226 -5.44 -16.71 2.88
N ARG A 227 -6.78 -16.76 2.89
CA ARG A 227 -7.55 -18.00 2.99
C ARG A 227 -7.60 -18.78 1.67
N ILE A 228 -7.52 -18.05 0.54
CA ILE A 228 -7.73 -18.61 -0.80
C ILE A 228 -6.40 -18.79 -1.53
N VAL A 229 -5.47 -17.86 -1.39
CA VAL A 229 -4.17 -17.86 -2.09
C VAL A 229 -3.07 -18.27 -1.13
N HIS A 230 -2.50 -19.43 -1.38
CA HIS A 230 -1.46 -20.04 -0.53
C HIS A 230 -0.10 -19.92 -1.21
N THR A 231 0.51 -18.75 -1.12
CA THR A 231 1.85 -18.48 -1.66
C THR A 231 2.97 -19.06 -0.79
N GLU A 232 2.67 -19.42 0.47
CA GLU A 232 3.61 -20.09 1.38
C GLU A 232 3.83 -21.56 1.05
N LYS A 233 2.96 -22.16 0.24
CA LYS A 233 3.10 -23.53 -0.25
C LYS A 233 4.02 -23.58 -1.49
N HIS A 234 4.68 -24.67 -1.69
CA HIS A 234 5.50 -24.92 -2.88
C HIS A 234 5.12 -26.26 -3.51
N PRO A 235 4.44 -26.28 -4.66
CA PRO A 235 4.00 -25.11 -5.46
C PRO A 235 2.91 -24.30 -4.74
N ALA A 236 2.84 -23.01 -5.05
CA ALA A 236 1.75 -22.13 -4.61
C ALA A 236 0.41 -22.64 -5.15
N SER A 237 -0.67 -22.39 -4.41
CA SER A 237 -1.99 -22.96 -4.76
C SER A 237 -3.11 -21.98 -4.49
N PHE A 238 -4.26 -22.23 -5.13
CA PHE A 238 -5.50 -21.48 -4.97
C PHE A 238 -6.58 -22.46 -4.45
N ASP A 239 -7.31 -22.05 -3.41
CA ASP A 239 -8.38 -22.84 -2.83
C ASP A 239 -9.71 -22.60 -3.60
N ALA A 240 -9.97 -23.48 -4.58
CA ALA A 240 -11.18 -23.43 -5.39
C ALA A 240 -12.46 -23.61 -4.56
N HIS A 241 -12.42 -24.40 -3.48
CA HIS A 241 -13.60 -24.64 -2.65
C HIS A 241 -13.98 -23.37 -1.86
N ALA A 242 -12.98 -22.74 -1.21
CA ALA A 242 -13.20 -21.47 -0.52
C ALA A 242 -13.67 -20.36 -1.48
N PHE A 243 -13.19 -20.37 -2.72
CA PHE A 243 -13.64 -19.44 -3.74
C PHE A 243 -15.09 -19.69 -4.21
N VAL A 244 -15.52 -20.95 -4.35
CA VAL A 244 -16.93 -21.30 -4.59
C VAL A 244 -17.82 -20.72 -3.50
N GLU A 245 -17.42 -20.85 -2.22
CA GLU A 245 -18.19 -20.28 -1.11
C GLU A 245 -18.41 -18.77 -1.25
N LEU A 246 -17.38 -18.02 -1.70
CA LEU A 246 -17.53 -16.58 -1.92
C LEU A 246 -18.48 -16.26 -3.08
N MET A 247 -18.36 -16.96 -4.20
CA MET A 247 -19.27 -16.76 -5.34
C MET A 247 -20.73 -17.01 -4.95
N GLU A 248 -20.99 -18.10 -4.20
CA GLU A 248 -22.33 -18.44 -3.73
C GLU A 248 -22.85 -17.42 -2.69
N GLN A 249 -21.98 -16.90 -1.83
CA GLN A 249 -22.32 -15.85 -0.88
C GLN A 249 -22.77 -14.58 -1.62
N VAL A 250 -22.03 -14.12 -2.64
CA VAL A 250 -22.43 -12.99 -3.45
C VAL A 250 -23.74 -13.24 -4.17
N ARG A 251 -23.93 -14.43 -4.76
CA ARG A 251 -25.20 -14.79 -5.40
C ARG A 251 -26.39 -14.69 -4.42
N THR A 252 -26.20 -15.13 -3.18
CA THR A 252 -27.20 -15.03 -2.12
C THR A 252 -27.51 -13.57 -1.78
N MET A 253 -26.50 -12.71 -1.66
CA MET A 253 -26.70 -11.28 -1.39
C MET A 253 -27.58 -10.60 -2.45
N TYR A 254 -27.45 -11.00 -3.73
CA TYR A 254 -28.32 -10.51 -4.81
C TYR A 254 -29.73 -11.11 -4.73
N ALA A 255 -29.85 -12.42 -4.50
CA ALA A 255 -31.14 -13.09 -4.43
C ALA A 255 -32.00 -12.54 -3.27
N ASP A 256 -31.36 -12.19 -2.15
CA ASP A 256 -32.00 -11.65 -0.95
C ASP A 256 -32.12 -10.11 -0.98
N LYS A 257 -31.82 -9.47 -2.11
CA LYS A 257 -31.85 -8.00 -2.29
C LYS A 257 -30.98 -7.23 -1.29
N VAL A 258 -29.93 -7.85 -0.76
CA VAL A 258 -28.97 -7.16 0.08
C VAL A 258 -28.14 -6.16 -0.73
N ILE A 259 -27.76 -6.56 -1.95
CA ILE A 259 -27.02 -5.72 -2.89
C ILE A 259 -27.67 -5.71 -4.27
N THR A 260 -27.41 -4.67 -5.06
CA THR A 260 -27.89 -4.55 -6.44
C THR A 260 -26.84 -3.91 -7.35
N ASP A 261 -26.81 -4.32 -8.61
CA ASP A 261 -26.06 -3.68 -9.71
C ASP A 261 -26.87 -2.59 -10.43
N ALA A 262 -28.17 -2.47 -10.12
CA ALA A 262 -28.99 -1.42 -10.64
C ALA A 262 -28.50 -0.04 -10.20
N GLU A 263 -28.68 0.95 -11.07
CA GLU A 263 -28.36 2.35 -10.73
C GLU A 263 -29.33 2.85 -9.65
N VAL A 264 -28.77 3.14 -8.47
CA VAL A 264 -29.48 3.69 -7.30
C VAL A 264 -28.82 5.00 -6.93
N SER A 265 -29.63 6.03 -6.64
CA SER A 265 -29.09 7.33 -6.24
C SER A 265 -28.32 7.24 -4.93
N ALA A 266 -27.29 8.07 -4.78
CA ALA A 266 -26.58 8.20 -3.52
C ALA A 266 -27.55 8.58 -2.39
N GLY A 267 -27.48 7.86 -1.27
CA GLY A 267 -28.39 8.03 -0.14
C GLY A 267 -29.66 7.19 -0.15
N ASP A 268 -29.95 6.47 -1.27
CA ASP A 268 -31.11 5.59 -1.39
C ASP A 268 -30.78 4.11 -1.07
N TYR A 269 -29.68 3.85 -0.36
CA TYR A 269 -29.27 2.55 0.16
C TYR A 269 -28.54 2.72 1.51
N PHE A 270 -28.48 1.67 2.33
CA PHE A 270 -28.01 1.76 3.71
C PHE A 270 -26.51 1.96 3.85
N PHE A 271 -25.69 1.32 3.00
CA PHE A 271 -24.23 1.34 3.09
C PHE A 271 -23.56 1.58 1.74
N ALA A 272 -22.43 2.28 1.76
CA ALA A 272 -21.50 2.38 0.64
C ALA A 272 -20.07 2.11 1.12
N PRO A 273 -19.17 1.61 0.25
CA PRO A 273 -17.74 1.53 0.55
C PRO A 273 -17.16 2.90 0.89
N ALA A 274 -16.25 2.96 1.84
CA ALA A 274 -15.56 4.18 2.24
C ALA A 274 -14.07 3.91 2.46
N LEU A 275 -13.23 4.61 1.69
CA LEU A 275 -11.80 4.68 1.95
C LEU A 275 -11.50 6.03 2.62
N ILE A 276 -11.03 5.99 3.87
CA ILE A 276 -10.77 7.19 4.65
C ILE A 276 -9.32 7.59 4.42
N LEU A 277 -9.13 8.65 3.65
CA LEU A 277 -7.83 9.16 3.20
C LEU A 277 -7.27 10.25 4.13
N SER A 278 -8.10 10.79 5.04
CA SER A 278 -7.72 11.81 6.01
C SER A 278 -8.68 11.80 7.20
N PRO A 279 -8.36 12.44 8.33
CA PRO A 279 -9.33 12.64 9.41
C PRO A 279 -10.59 13.40 8.99
N GLU A 280 -10.47 14.34 8.06
CA GLU A 280 -11.60 15.08 7.50
C GLU A 280 -12.54 14.19 6.69
N ASP A 281 -12.02 13.22 5.91
CA ASP A 281 -12.81 12.31 5.08
C ASP A 281 -13.75 11.44 5.92
N TYR A 282 -13.37 11.13 7.16
CA TYR A 282 -14.23 10.41 8.10
C TYR A 282 -15.58 11.10 8.30
N PHE A 283 -15.62 12.45 8.20
CA PHE A 283 -16.82 13.26 8.36
C PHE A 283 -17.44 13.63 7.00
N ILE A 284 -16.60 14.01 6.04
CA ILE A 284 -17.05 14.53 4.73
C ILE A 284 -17.75 13.42 3.92
N GLY A 285 -17.15 12.23 3.85
CA GLY A 285 -17.67 11.11 3.05
C GLY A 285 -19.13 10.80 3.40
N PRO A 286 -19.44 10.42 4.66
CA PRO A 286 -20.81 10.11 5.06
C PRO A 286 -21.79 11.25 4.88
N ALA A 287 -21.37 12.49 5.20
CA ALA A 287 -22.24 13.68 5.09
C ALA A 287 -22.52 14.10 3.63
N THR A 288 -21.68 13.65 2.69
CA THR A 288 -21.91 13.87 1.24
C THR A 288 -22.99 12.92 0.70
N PHE A 289 -23.07 11.70 1.25
CA PHE A 289 -23.97 10.65 0.76
C PHE A 289 -25.29 10.60 1.51
N TYR A 290 -25.31 10.94 2.81
CA TYR A 290 -26.45 10.75 3.70
C TYR A 290 -26.72 12.02 4.55
N GLU A 291 -27.98 12.29 4.86
CA GLU A 291 -28.36 13.38 5.75
C GLU A 291 -27.75 13.22 7.17
N GLN A 292 -27.69 11.99 7.67
CA GLN A 292 -27.04 11.62 8.93
C GLN A 292 -26.18 10.38 8.71
N GLY A 293 -25.08 10.57 7.96
CA GLY A 293 -24.14 9.50 7.66
C GLY A 293 -23.14 9.24 8.79
N LYS A 294 -22.69 8.00 8.92
CA LYS A 294 -21.61 7.57 9.82
C LYS A 294 -20.68 6.57 9.15
N ILE A 295 -19.47 6.47 9.69
CA ILE A 295 -18.53 5.40 9.34
C ILE A 295 -18.77 4.17 10.21
N TYR A 296 -18.76 3.01 9.55
CA TYR A 296 -18.84 1.67 10.13
C TYR A 296 -17.59 0.87 9.76
N TYR A 297 -17.19 -0.05 10.63
CA TYR A 297 -16.14 -0.99 10.28
C TYR A 297 -16.59 -1.84 9.08
N LYS A 298 -15.67 -2.13 8.17
CA LYS A 298 -15.91 -3.09 7.11
C LYS A 298 -16.16 -4.47 7.70
N PRO A 299 -17.10 -5.27 7.17
CA PRO A 299 -17.31 -6.64 7.65
C PRO A 299 -16.04 -7.49 7.51
N LEU A 300 -15.79 -8.34 8.49
CA LEU A 300 -14.63 -9.22 8.56
C LEU A 300 -14.78 -10.42 7.61
N ALA A 301 -13.66 -10.87 7.05
CA ALA A 301 -13.58 -12.15 6.39
C ALA A 301 -13.69 -13.31 7.41
N ALA A 302 -14.01 -14.50 6.92
CA ALA A 302 -14.11 -15.67 7.77
C ALA A 302 -12.76 -16.00 8.44
N GLY A 303 -12.74 -16.03 9.78
CA GLY A 303 -11.53 -16.29 10.58
C GLY A 303 -10.58 -15.12 10.73
N GLN A 304 -10.93 -13.93 10.22
CA GLN A 304 -10.17 -12.72 10.42
C GLN A 304 -10.26 -12.25 11.88
N GLN A 305 -9.17 -11.73 12.40
CA GLN A 305 -9.14 -11.11 13.72
C GLN A 305 -10.02 -9.85 13.75
N ALA A 306 -10.74 -9.66 14.85
CA ALA A 306 -11.49 -8.41 15.07
C ALA A 306 -10.57 -7.20 15.00
N GLY A 307 -11.01 -6.17 14.29
CA GLY A 307 -10.23 -4.95 14.04
C GLY A 307 -10.55 -4.37 12.67
N GLY A 308 -9.90 -3.25 12.35
CA GLY A 308 -10.11 -2.58 11.07
C GLY A 308 -9.22 -3.15 9.95
N THR A 309 -9.71 -2.98 8.72
CA THR A 309 -8.92 -3.20 7.51
C THR A 309 -8.25 -1.89 7.08
N PHE A 310 -7.04 -1.98 6.56
CA PHE A 310 -6.30 -0.82 6.07
C PHE A 310 -5.63 -1.09 4.73
N VAL A 311 -5.39 -0.03 3.97
CA VAL A 311 -4.65 -0.05 2.72
C VAL A 311 -3.31 0.62 2.97
N MET A 312 -2.22 -0.08 2.68
CA MET A 312 -0.87 0.48 2.76
C MET A 312 -0.68 1.54 1.67
N ASN A 313 0.00 2.63 2.02
CA ASN A 313 0.32 3.71 1.11
C ASN A 313 1.77 4.19 1.33
N MET A 314 2.43 4.66 0.28
CA MET A 314 3.84 5.06 0.29
C MET A 314 4.74 3.96 0.86
N THR A 315 4.58 2.76 0.32
CA THR A 315 5.23 1.54 0.81
C THR A 315 6.61 1.39 0.18
N LEU A 316 7.63 1.19 1.01
CA LEU A 316 9.01 1.00 0.59
C LEU A 316 9.52 -0.39 0.91
N GLY A 317 10.30 -0.97 -0.01
CA GLY A 317 11.12 -2.15 0.22
C GLY A 317 12.60 -1.81 0.15
N MET A 318 13.45 -2.48 0.95
CA MET A 318 14.89 -2.36 0.88
C MET A 318 15.48 -3.59 0.19
N ASN A 319 16.31 -3.37 -0.83
CA ASN A 319 17.01 -4.45 -1.55
C ASN A 319 17.98 -5.16 -0.59
N LYS A 320 17.82 -6.48 -0.45
CA LYS A 320 18.69 -7.31 0.41
C LYS A 320 20.17 -7.26 -0.02
N ASN A 321 20.45 -6.99 -1.29
CA ASN A 321 21.80 -6.94 -1.85
C ASN A 321 22.40 -5.51 -1.88
N SER A 322 21.68 -4.50 -1.39
CA SER A 322 22.21 -3.14 -1.23
C SER A 322 23.50 -3.15 -0.42
N LYS A 323 24.45 -2.33 -0.81
CA LYS A 323 25.72 -2.14 -0.10
C LYS A 323 25.69 -1.02 0.93
N VAL A 324 24.56 -0.31 0.96
CA VAL A 324 24.31 0.86 1.83
C VAL A 324 23.05 0.67 2.69
N GLN A 325 22.80 -0.58 3.12
CA GLN A 325 21.59 -0.93 3.89
C GLN A 325 21.45 -0.13 5.18
N ALA A 326 22.55 0.18 5.86
CA ALA A 326 22.52 0.95 7.11
C ALA A 326 22.05 2.38 6.86
N GLU A 327 22.58 3.03 5.84
CA GLU A 327 22.19 4.37 5.44
C GLU A 327 20.77 4.38 4.85
N ALA A 328 20.42 3.34 4.10
CA ALA A 328 19.07 3.18 3.56
C ALA A 328 18.02 3.03 4.68
N TRP A 329 18.33 2.25 5.72
CA TRP A 329 17.48 2.15 6.92
C TRP A 329 17.35 3.49 7.65
N ASP A 330 18.44 4.21 7.83
CA ASP A 330 18.43 5.51 8.47
C ASP A 330 17.60 6.53 7.68
N PHE A 331 17.70 6.53 6.35
CA PHE A 331 16.83 7.33 5.50
C PHE A 331 15.35 6.92 5.58
N MET A 332 15.04 5.61 5.64
CA MET A 332 13.67 5.14 5.85
C MET A 332 13.09 5.62 7.20
N LYS A 333 13.89 5.62 8.29
CA LYS A 333 13.48 6.21 9.57
C LYS A 333 13.22 7.71 9.45
N TYR A 334 14.09 8.42 8.72
CA TYR A 334 13.88 9.84 8.49
C TYR A 334 12.58 10.13 7.74
N LEU A 335 12.22 9.27 6.77
CA LEU A 335 10.92 9.36 6.09
C LEU A 335 9.72 9.17 7.04
N MET A 336 9.88 8.45 8.15
CA MET A 336 8.85 8.29 9.19
C MET A 336 8.85 9.43 10.23
N SER A 337 9.78 10.39 10.16
CA SER A 337 9.88 11.47 11.14
C SER A 337 8.73 12.46 11.05
N ASP A 338 8.47 13.17 12.14
CA ASP A 338 7.47 14.25 12.20
C ASP A 338 7.69 15.28 11.09
N GLU A 339 8.94 15.68 10.83
CA GLU A 339 9.30 16.67 9.82
C GLU A 339 8.78 16.28 8.43
N ILE A 340 8.94 15.02 8.07
CA ILE A 340 8.51 14.52 6.75
C ILE A 340 7.02 14.19 6.75
N GLN A 341 6.54 13.53 7.80
CA GLN A 341 5.17 13.04 7.86
C GLN A 341 4.11 14.16 8.06
N THR A 342 4.52 15.37 8.44
CA THR A 342 3.62 16.55 8.52
C THR A 342 3.66 17.44 7.27
N MET A 343 4.36 17.01 6.22
CA MET A 343 4.35 17.75 4.95
C MET A 343 2.93 17.84 4.38
N PRO A 344 2.58 19.00 3.78
CA PRO A 344 1.29 19.13 3.08
C PRO A 344 1.21 18.11 1.92
N ASP A 345 0.00 17.80 1.50
CA ASP A 345 -0.33 16.89 0.39
C ASP A 345 -0.08 15.39 0.65
N LEU A 346 0.39 15.02 1.84
CA LEU A 346 0.48 13.61 2.24
C LEU A 346 -0.90 13.09 2.66
N GLN A 347 -1.49 12.25 1.83
CA GLN A 347 -2.75 11.59 2.12
C GLN A 347 -2.57 10.42 3.11
N GLY A 348 -3.63 10.07 3.82
CA GLY A 348 -3.67 8.94 4.75
C GLY A 348 -3.22 9.31 6.16
N PHE A 349 -3.31 8.31 7.02
CA PHE A 349 -2.77 8.35 8.37
C PHE A 349 -1.28 7.98 8.34
N SER A 350 -0.50 8.58 9.22
CA SER A 350 0.93 8.27 9.33
C SER A 350 1.16 7.00 10.14
N VAL A 351 2.23 6.28 9.84
CA VAL A 351 2.72 5.26 10.78
C VAL A 351 3.34 5.88 12.04
N ASN A 352 3.60 7.19 12.05
CA ASN A 352 4.05 7.94 13.22
C ASN A 352 2.85 8.45 14.04
N LYS A 353 2.72 7.98 15.27
CA LYS A 353 1.59 8.31 16.16
C LYS A 353 1.46 9.79 16.47
N SER A 354 2.60 10.49 16.66
CA SER A 354 2.58 11.91 17.01
C SER A 354 1.93 12.75 15.90
N VAL A 355 2.12 12.35 14.65
CA VAL A 355 1.51 13.00 13.49
C VAL A 355 -0.01 12.80 13.46
N ASN A 356 -0.47 11.57 13.70
CA ASN A 356 -1.90 11.28 13.76
C ASN A 356 -2.57 12.06 14.90
N GLU A 357 -1.98 12.08 16.09
CA GLU A 357 -2.53 12.84 17.23
C GLU A 357 -2.57 14.35 16.96
N LYS A 358 -1.58 14.88 16.25
CA LYS A 358 -1.60 16.28 15.80
C LYS A 358 -2.75 16.53 14.82
N MET A 359 -2.95 15.65 13.84
CA MET A 359 -4.05 15.75 12.87
C MET A 359 -5.42 15.69 13.58
N PHE A 360 -5.60 14.76 14.52
CA PHE A 360 -6.84 14.64 15.29
C PHE A 360 -7.11 15.88 16.14
N LYS A 361 -6.07 16.39 16.81
CA LYS A 361 -6.19 17.61 17.62
C LYS A 361 -6.54 18.82 16.77
N GLU A 362 -5.91 19.00 15.62
CA GLU A 362 -6.21 20.09 14.68
C GLU A 362 -7.69 20.03 14.21
N LEU A 363 -8.19 18.83 13.94
CA LEU A 363 -9.58 18.60 13.58
C LEU A 363 -10.55 18.96 14.72
N GLU A 364 -10.25 18.53 15.95
CA GLU A 364 -11.05 18.84 17.14
C GLU A 364 -11.01 20.34 17.46
N ASP A 365 -9.88 20.99 17.36
CA ASP A 365 -9.70 22.44 17.61
C ASP A 365 -10.47 23.28 16.56
N LYS A 366 -10.59 22.82 15.31
CA LYS A 366 -11.43 23.43 14.27
C LYS A 366 -12.94 23.30 14.60
N GLY A 367 -13.34 22.22 15.28
CA GLY A 367 -14.72 21.95 15.69
C GLY A 367 -15.71 21.66 14.56
N ALA A 368 -15.31 21.85 13.31
CA ALA A 368 -16.09 21.51 12.11
C ALA A 368 -15.16 21.30 10.92
N VAL A 369 -15.63 20.49 9.95
CA VAL A 369 -15.04 20.38 8.61
C VAL A 369 -15.98 20.97 7.58
N GLU A 370 -15.44 21.53 6.51
CA GLU A 370 -16.23 22.08 5.41
C GLU A 370 -16.52 20.99 4.38
N SER A 371 -17.79 20.78 4.07
CA SER A 371 -18.19 19.89 2.98
C SER A 371 -17.82 20.49 1.61
N PRO A 372 -17.71 19.69 0.54
CA PRO A 372 -17.49 20.20 -0.82
C PRO A 372 -18.58 21.18 -1.29
N MET A 373 -19.75 21.18 -0.67
CA MET A 373 -20.85 22.10 -0.95
C MET A 373 -20.86 23.33 -0.03
N GLY A 374 -19.83 23.54 0.78
CA GLY A 374 -19.68 24.69 1.68
C GLY A 374 -20.49 24.61 2.97
N SER A 375 -21.06 23.45 3.31
CA SER A 375 -21.74 23.24 4.59
C SER A 375 -20.76 22.84 5.68
N ALA A 376 -20.88 23.43 6.88
CA ALA A 376 -20.07 23.04 8.02
C ALA A 376 -20.62 21.75 8.65
N ILE A 377 -19.78 20.72 8.73
CA ILE A 377 -20.07 19.44 9.38
C ILE A 377 -19.41 19.48 10.77
N PRO A 378 -20.19 19.45 11.87
CA PRO A 378 -19.61 19.53 13.20
C PRO A 378 -18.78 18.29 13.54
N VAL A 379 -17.61 18.49 14.15
CA VAL A 379 -16.76 17.45 14.70
C VAL A 379 -17.13 17.23 16.16
N GLN A 380 -17.74 16.08 16.45
CA GLN A 380 -18.06 15.72 17.82
C GLN A 380 -16.91 14.90 18.43
N LYS A 381 -16.64 15.11 19.72
CA LYS A 381 -15.57 14.39 20.43
C LYS A 381 -15.72 12.87 20.32
N ALA A 382 -16.95 12.35 20.41
CA ALA A 382 -17.21 10.91 20.32
C ALA A 382 -16.79 10.32 18.96
N ASP A 383 -16.96 11.08 17.87
CA ASP A 383 -16.56 10.65 16.54
C ASP A 383 -15.03 10.68 16.38
N GLY A 384 -14.37 11.69 16.94
CA GLY A 384 -12.90 11.76 17.01
C GLY A 384 -12.30 10.61 17.82
N ASP A 385 -12.88 10.28 18.99
CA ASP A 385 -12.46 9.14 19.79
C ASP A 385 -12.66 7.81 19.04
N ARG A 386 -13.77 7.66 18.29
CA ARG A 386 -14.03 6.48 17.45
C ARG A 386 -13.00 6.37 16.30
N LEU A 387 -12.67 7.47 15.63
CA LEU A 387 -11.67 7.48 14.57
C LEU A 387 -10.29 7.06 15.11
N ARG A 388 -9.86 7.59 16.27
CA ARG A 388 -8.62 7.12 16.95
C ARG A 388 -8.67 5.64 17.25
N GLN A 389 -9.81 5.14 17.70
CA GLN A 389 -10.00 3.71 17.93
C GLN A 389 -9.86 2.91 16.63
N MET A 390 -10.45 3.36 15.53
CA MET A 390 -10.34 2.70 14.23
C MET A 390 -8.88 2.64 13.76
N VAL A 391 -8.12 3.73 13.89
CA VAL A 391 -6.69 3.77 13.55
C VAL A 391 -5.90 2.77 14.41
N SER A 392 -6.10 2.79 15.73
CA SER A 392 -5.36 1.90 16.65
C SER A 392 -5.73 0.42 16.53
N GLN A 393 -6.91 0.11 16.01
CA GLN A 393 -7.43 -1.25 15.82
C GLN A 393 -7.32 -1.75 14.37
N ALA A 394 -6.81 -0.96 13.44
CA ALA A 394 -6.55 -1.41 12.07
C ALA A 394 -5.38 -2.42 12.09
N VAL A 395 -5.66 -3.69 11.82
CA VAL A 395 -4.69 -4.79 11.94
C VAL A 395 -4.58 -5.65 10.69
N THR A 396 -5.56 -5.56 9.77
CA THR A 396 -5.61 -6.38 8.57
C THR A 396 -5.28 -5.54 7.35
N PRO A 397 -4.10 -5.75 6.71
CA PRO A 397 -3.79 -5.08 5.45
C PRO A 397 -4.63 -5.66 4.34
N GLN A 398 -5.15 -4.80 3.47
CA GLN A 398 -5.76 -5.23 2.23
C GLN A 398 -4.68 -5.84 1.33
N GLN A 399 -4.92 -7.07 0.89
CA GLN A 399 -4.04 -7.77 -0.05
C GLN A 399 -4.54 -7.52 -1.47
N ASN A 400 -3.69 -6.92 -2.29
CA ASN A 400 -4.07 -6.54 -3.64
C ASN A 400 -3.11 -7.17 -4.67
N ASP A 401 -3.64 -8.11 -5.48
CA ASP A 401 -2.97 -8.65 -6.65
C ASP A 401 -3.87 -8.41 -7.88
N SER A 402 -3.58 -7.35 -8.60
CA SER A 402 -4.41 -6.89 -9.73
C SER A 402 -4.55 -7.95 -10.83
N LYS A 403 -3.55 -8.81 -11.03
CA LYS A 403 -3.61 -9.87 -12.04
C LYS A 403 -4.56 -10.99 -11.62
N ILE A 404 -4.55 -11.37 -10.36
CA ILE A 404 -5.50 -12.34 -9.82
C ILE A 404 -6.91 -11.76 -9.87
N GLN A 405 -7.10 -10.50 -9.47
CA GLN A 405 -8.40 -9.83 -9.52
C GLN A 405 -8.96 -9.75 -10.94
N ALA A 406 -8.12 -9.42 -11.92
CA ALA A 406 -8.53 -9.41 -13.33
C ALA A 406 -8.96 -10.80 -13.83
N ILE A 407 -8.25 -11.87 -13.44
CA ILE A 407 -8.63 -13.25 -13.75
C ILE A 407 -10.00 -13.58 -13.14
N ILE A 408 -10.22 -13.21 -11.88
CA ILE A 408 -11.49 -13.45 -11.17
C ILE A 408 -12.63 -12.69 -11.86
N GLU A 409 -12.46 -11.42 -12.15
CA GLU A 409 -13.49 -10.59 -12.78
C GLU A 409 -13.88 -11.11 -14.18
N GLU A 410 -12.92 -11.55 -14.97
CA GLU A 410 -13.15 -12.12 -16.28
C GLU A 410 -13.98 -13.41 -16.20
N GLU A 411 -13.58 -14.37 -15.36
CA GLU A 411 -14.20 -15.69 -15.31
C GLU A 411 -15.54 -15.70 -14.52
N ALA A 412 -15.69 -14.84 -13.50
CA ALA A 412 -16.89 -14.80 -12.67
C ALA A 412 -18.15 -14.35 -13.44
N LYS A 413 -18.01 -13.56 -14.51
CA LYS A 413 -19.12 -13.15 -15.37
C LYS A 413 -19.93 -14.33 -15.89
N ALA A 414 -19.24 -15.44 -16.20
CA ALA A 414 -19.91 -16.64 -16.70
C ALA A 414 -20.77 -17.36 -15.63
N PHE A 415 -20.44 -17.22 -14.36
CA PHE A 415 -21.25 -17.72 -13.25
C PHE A 415 -22.49 -16.85 -13.01
N TYR A 416 -22.31 -15.55 -12.86
CA TYR A 416 -23.43 -14.64 -12.56
C TYR A 416 -24.40 -14.47 -13.73
N SER A 417 -23.95 -14.68 -14.97
CA SER A 417 -24.84 -14.79 -16.15
C SER A 417 -25.52 -16.15 -16.31
N GLY A 418 -25.24 -17.14 -15.44
CA GLY A 418 -25.81 -18.48 -15.50
C GLY A 418 -25.23 -19.39 -16.59
N GLN A 419 -24.10 -18.98 -17.23
CA GLN A 419 -23.48 -19.77 -18.30
C GLN A 419 -22.65 -20.95 -17.78
N LYS A 420 -22.05 -20.81 -16.59
CA LYS A 420 -21.24 -21.85 -15.94
C LYS A 420 -21.63 -22.03 -14.49
N SER A 421 -21.37 -23.22 -13.94
CA SER A 421 -21.51 -23.48 -12.51
C SER A 421 -20.37 -22.80 -11.72
N ALA A 422 -20.58 -22.53 -10.42
CA ALA A 422 -19.56 -22.00 -9.54
C ALA A 422 -18.30 -22.88 -9.54
N GLN A 423 -18.44 -24.21 -9.50
CA GLN A 423 -17.30 -25.12 -9.54
C GLN A 423 -16.51 -25.00 -10.85
N ALA A 424 -17.18 -24.91 -12.00
CA ALA A 424 -16.49 -24.80 -13.28
C ALA A 424 -15.70 -23.49 -13.39
N VAL A 425 -16.24 -22.38 -12.85
CA VAL A 425 -15.52 -21.09 -12.80
C VAL A 425 -14.35 -21.17 -11.81
N ALA A 426 -14.56 -21.73 -10.62
CA ALA A 426 -13.51 -21.87 -9.63
C ALA A 426 -12.34 -22.72 -10.12
N ASP A 427 -12.59 -23.79 -10.86
CA ASP A 427 -11.54 -24.62 -11.45
C ASP A 427 -10.73 -23.87 -12.50
N LEU A 428 -11.38 -23.02 -13.32
CA LEU A 428 -10.69 -22.16 -14.30
C LEU A 428 -9.83 -21.11 -13.61
N VAL A 429 -10.38 -20.38 -12.63
CA VAL A 429 -9.64 -19.38 -11.85
C VAL A 429 -8.46 -20.03 -11.14
N ALA A 430 -8.68 -21.15 -10.45
CA ALA A 430 -7.63 -21.88 -9.74
C ALA A 430 -6.49 -22.30 -10.67
N ASN A 431 -6.80 -22.78 -11.87
CA ASN A 431 -5.78 -23.16 -12.86
C ASN A 431 -4.97 -21.94 -13.32
N ARG A 432 -5.63 -20.86 -13.74
CA ARG A 432 -4.99 -19.63 -14.20
C ARG A 432 -4.13 -18.99 -13.10
N VAL A 433 -4.68 -18.86 -11.89
CA VAL A 433 -3.99 -18.25 -10.74
C VAL A 433 -2.82 -19.14 -10.30
N THR A 434 -2.98 -20.46 -10.19
CA THR A 434 -1.89 -21.35 -9.82
C THR A 434 -0.74 -21.30 -10.84
N THR A 435 -1.05 -21.24 -12.13
CA THR A 435 -0.04 -21.04 -13.17
C THR A 435 0.73 -19.75 -12.98
N TYR A 436 0.00 -18.62 -12.83
CA TYR A 436 0.62 -17.31 -12.58
C TYR A 436 1.53 -17.27 -11.33
N LEU A 437 1.07 -17.86 -10.23
CA LEU A 437 1.83 -17.85 -8.98
C LEU A 437 3.13 -18.69 -9.04
N ASN A 438 3.22 -19.67 -9.95
CA ASN A 438 4.37 -20.58 -10.07
C ASN A 438 5.29 -20.27 -11.25
N GLU A 439 4.98 -19.29 -12.11
CA GLU A 439 5.88 -18.72 -13.11
C GLU A 439 6.98 -17.84 -12.46
#